data_bbcf3133befab065a6d27e86aa08dbc1
#
_entry.id   bbcf3133befab065a6d27e86aa08dbc1
#
_cell.length_a   1.000
_cell.length_b   1.000
_cell.length_c   1.000
_cell.angle_alpha   90.00
_cell.angle_beta   90.00
_cell.angle_gamma   90.00
#
_symmetry.space_group_name_H-M   'P 1'
#
loop_
_entity.id
_entity.type
_entity.pdbx_description
1 polymer ?
#
loop_
_entity_poly.entity_id
_entity_poly.type
_entity_poly.pdbx_seq_one_letter_code
_entity_poly.pdbx_strand_id
1 'polypeptide(L)'
;EIRLSLVGSEMCIRDSLDPEIEVRPVEGQIDDLVSEVNKETANHHKVLITTLTKRMAEDLTNYMAELGIRVKYLHSDIDTLERAEIIRDLRLDVFDVLVGINLLREGLDIPEITLVAILDADKEGFLRSETSLIQTIGRAARNSEGHVIMYADKITDSMRVAIDETKRRRKVQEEYNEAHGITPQTIQKSVRDLIAISKKVAADENALDKDPESMSKKELEKHIADIELSLIHISEPTRLRRI
;
A
#
# COMPACT_ATOMS: atom_id res chain seq x y z
N GLU A 1 -2.60 -3.90 -26.88
CA GLU A 1 -2.10 -3.12 -25.72
C GLU A 1 -2.63 -3.62 -24.37
N ILE A 2 -3.90 -4.01 -24.27
CA ILE A 2 -4.50 -4.58 -23.04
C ILE A 2 -3.85 -5.92 -22.64
N ARG A 3 -3.43 -6.75 -23.60
CA ARG A 3 -2.78 -8.04 -23.33
C ARG A 3 -1.38 -7.91 -22.72
N LEU A 4 -0.62 -6.88 -23.06
CA LEU A 4 0.73 -6.66 -22.52
C LEU A 4 0.70 -6.17 -21.05
N SER A 5 -0.33 -5.42 -20.63
CA SER A 5 -0.48 -5.00 -19.23
C SER A 5 -0.97 -6.16 -18.34
N LEU A 6 -1.75 -7.09 -18.89
CA LEU A 6 -2.17 -8.32 -18.20
C LEU A 6 -1.01 -9.30 -18.00
N VAL A 7 -0.12 -9.44 -19.00
CA VAL A 7 1.07 -10.30 -18.87
C VAL A 7 1.97 -9.87 -17.71
N GLY A 8 2.17 -8.56 -17.51
CA GLY A 8 2.94 -8.06 -16.38
C GLY A 8 2.27 -8.33 -15.02
N SER A 9 0.93 -8.26 -14.92
CA SER A 9 0.21 -8.57 -13.68
C SER A 9 0.10 -10.08 -13.43
N GLU A 10 0.03 -10.91 -14.45
CA GLU A 10 0.05 -12.37 -14.32
C GLU A 10 1.42 -12.87 -13.83
N MET A 11 2.53 -12.31 -14.27
CA MET A 11 3.86 -12.62 -13.73
C MET A 11 3.97 -12.26 -12.25
N CYS A 12 3.45 -11.11 -11.84
CA CYS A 12 3.46 -10.70 -10.42
C CYS A 12 2.63 -11.61 -9.50
N ILE A 13 1.53 -12.18 -10.00
CA ILE A 13 0.68 -13.11 -9.23
C ILE A 13 1.26 -14.52 -9.23
N ARG A 14 2.05 -14.86 -10.24
CA ARG A 14 2.48 -16.22 -10.53
C ARG A 14 3.69 -16.67 -9.71
N ASP A 15 4.54 -15.75 -9.30
CA ASP A 15 5.88 -16.06 -8.79
C ASP A 15 6.09 -15.66 -7.34
N SER A 16 5.31 -14.68 -6.82
CA SER A 16 5.48 -14.16 -5.47
C SER A 16 4.88 -15.07 -4.41
N LEU A 17 5.61 -15.26 -3.33
CA LEU A 17 5.16 -16.01 -2.16
C LEU A 17 4.48 -15.10 -1.14
N ASP A 18 3.43 -15.59 -0.49
CA ASP A 18 2.91 -14.94 0.69
C ASP A 18 3.99 -14.90 1.79
N PRO A 19 4.06 -13.82 2.62
CA PRO A 19 5.14 -13.63 3.58
C PRO A 19 5.09 -14.65 4.72
N GLU A 20 6.22 -14.84 5.37
CA GLU A 20 6.28 -15.54 6.65
C GLU A 20 5.68 -14.69 7.76
N ILE A 21 4.96 -15.34 8.68
CA ILE A 21 4.30 -14.68 9.79
C ILE A 21 4.86 -15.20 11.10
N GLU A 22 5.34 -14.27 11.93
CA GLU A 22 5.75 -14.51 13.29
C GLU A 22 4.81 -13.80 14.27
N VAL A 23 4.45 -14.49 15.38
CA VAL A 23 3.66 -13.89 16.45
C VAL A 23 4.57 -13.73 17.67
N ARG A 24 4.67 -12.50 18.17
CA ARG A 24 5.50 -12.15 19.33
C ARG A 24 4.63 -11.54 20.45
N PRO A 25 5.06 -11.61 21.71
CA PRO A 25 4.30 -11.04 22.82
C PRO A 25 4.19 -9.52 22.74
N VAL A 26 3.13 -8.97 23.36
CA VAL A 26 2.93 -7.52 23.44
C VAL A 26 3.91 -6.88 24.43
N GLU A 27 4.32 -7.60 25.46
CA GLU A 27 5.32 -7.13 26.42
C GLU A 27 6.67 -6.89 25.70
N GLY A 28 7.20 -5.68 25.79
CA GLY A 28 8.43 -5.27 25.10
C GLY A 28 8.29 -5.06 23.60
N GLN A 29 7.08 -5.04 23.04
CA GLN A 29 6.82 -4.93 21.60
C GLN A 29 7.51 -3.73 20.94
N ILE A 30 7.64 -2.61 21.64
CA ILE A 30 8.24 -1.39 21.07
C ILE A 30 9.76 -1.54 20.92
N ASP A 31 10.43 -2.08 21.93
CA ASP A 31 11.89 -2.29 21.90
C ASP A 31 12.26 -3.36 20.86
N ASP A 32 11.49 -4.43 20.80
CA ASP A 32 11.65 -5.48 19.79
C ASP A 32 11.40 -4.92 18.39
N LEU A 33 10.33 -4.17 18.20
CA LEU A 33 10.01 -3.51 16.92
C LEU A 33 11.13 -2.56 16.48
N VAL A 34 11.67 -1.73 17.37
CA VAL A 34 12.79 -0.83 17.05
C VAL A 34 14.04 -1.62 16.65
N SER A 35 14.30 -2.75 17.31
CA SER A 35 15.40 -3.65 16.95
C SER A 35 15.23 -4.21 15.53
N GLU A 36 14.04 -4.69 15.18
CA GLU A 36 13.74 -5.20 13.83
C GLU A 36 13.80 -4.08 12.78
N VAL A 37 13.23 -2.90 13.07
CA VAL A 37 13.31 -1.74 12.19
C VAL A 37 14.76 -1.37 11.91
N ASN A 38 15.64 -1.35 12.92
CA ASN A 38 17.05 -1.06 12.72
C ASN A 38 17.75 -2.10 11.84
N LYS A 39 17.41 -3.37 11.95
CA LYS A 39 17.95 -4.42 11.08
C LYS A 39 17.52 -4.22 9.63
N GLU A 40 16.24 -3.94 9.40
CA GLU A 40 15.71 -3.71 8.05
C GLU A 40 16.28 -2.45 7.42
N THR A 41 16.30 -1.35 8.15
CA THR A 41 16.82 -0.06 7.63
C THR A 41 18.32 -0.09 7.35
N ALA A 42 19.10 -0.88 8.10
CA ALA A 42 20.51 -1.12 7.82
C ALA A 42 20.75 -1.79 6.45
N ASN A 43 19.77 -2.55 5.96
CA ASN A 43 19.76 -3.21 4.66
C ASN A 43 19.07 -2.37 3.57
N HIS A 44 18.73 -1.11 3.85
CA HIS A 44 17.94 -0.23 2.95
C HIS A 44 16.54 -0.75 2.63
N HIS A 45 15.99 -1.59 3.48
CA HIS A 45 14.64 -2.11 3.37
C HIS A 45 13.60 -1.12 3.93
N LYS A 46 12.35 -1.28 3.53
CA LYS A 46 11.23 -0.44 3.97
C LYS A 46 10.31 -1.20 4.92
N VAL A 47 9.88 -0.51 5.95
CA VAL A 47 9.04 -1.07 7.01
C VAL A 47 7.68 -0.39 7.06
N LEU A 48 6.63 -1.19 7.20
CA LEU A 48 5.26 -0.75 7.38
C LEU A 48 4.78 -1.14 8.78
N ILE A 49 4.31 -0.18 9.57
CA ILE A 49 3.82 -0.43 10.92
C ILE A 49 2.36 -0.03 11.03
N THR A 50 1.51 -0.95 11.50
CA THR A 50 0.08 -0.68 11.71
C THR A 50 -0.25 -0.61 13.20
N THR A 51 -0.90 0.49 13.58
CA THR A 51 -1.39 0.76 14.94
C THR A 51 -2.93 0.76 14.98
N LEU A 52 -3.52 0.83 16.17
CA LEU A 52 -4.97 0.88 16.35
C LEU A 52 -5.51 2.30 16.44
N THR A 53 -4.72 3.26 16.91
CA THR A 53 -5.18 4.63 17.15
C THR A 53 -4.22 5.67 16.58
N LYS A 54 -4.75 6.86 16.26
CA LYS A 54 -3.97 8.01 15.82
C LYS A 54 -2.88 8.37 16.84
N ARG A 55 -3.25 8.45 18.10
CA ARG A 55 -2.33 8.80 19.18
C ARG A 55 -1.16 7.81 19.25
N MET A 56 -1.43 6.52 19.22
CA MET A 56 -0.38 5.50 19.23
C MET A 56 0.56 5.62 18.02
N ALA A 57 0.01 5.93 16.84
CA ALA A 57 0.82 6.13 15.64
C ALA A 57 1.71 7.39 15.76
N GLU A 58 1.16 8.48 16.29
CA GLU A 58 1.88 9.74 16.50
C GLU A 58 2.98 9.56 17.55
N ASP A 59 2.64 9.00 18.72
CA ASP A 59 3.60 8.76 19.80
C ASP A 59 4.74 7.85 19.33
N LEU A 60 4.43 6.77 18.60
CA LEU A 60 5.42 5.86 18.04
C LEU A 60 6.31 6.53 16.99
N THR A 61 5.73 7.35 16.13
CA THR A 61 6.48 8.08 15.10
C THR A 61 7.45 9.06 15.75
N ASN A 62 7.01 9.82 16.75
CA ASN A 62 7.86 10.75 17.48
C ASN A 62 9.00 10.01 18.20
N TYR A 63 8.69 8.91 18.88
CA TYR A 63 9.69 8.09 19.56
C TYR A 63 10.75 7.54 18.59
N MET A 64 10.35 7.01 17.44
CA MET A 64 11.30 6.51 16.43
C MET A 64 12.12 7.64 15.82
N ALA A 65 11.54 8.82 15.60
CA ALA A 65 12.26 10.00 15.11
C ALA A 65 13.33 10.49 16.13
N GLU A 66 13.02 10.46 17.43
CA GLU A 66 14.00 10.78 18.50
C GLU A 66 15.17 9.79 18.51
N LEU A 67 14.94 8.54 18.13
CA LEU A 67 16.00 7.53 17.97
C LEU A 67 16.80 7.68 16.65
N GLY A 68 16.47 8.68 15.82
CA GLY A 68 17.15 8.95 14.56
C GLY A 68 16.67 8.09 13.38
N ILE A 69 15.56 7.34 13.53
CA ILE A 69 14.96 6.56 12.45
C ILE A 69 14.19 7.49 11.51
N ARG A 70 14.40 7.34 10.20
CA ARG A 70 13.68 8.10 9.18
C ARG A 70 12.26 7.56 9.05
N VAL A 71 11.31 8.15 9.76
CA VAL A 71 9.92 7.67 9.87
C VAL A 71 8.93 8.76 9.45
N LYS A 72 7.83 8.36 8.83
CA LYS A 72 6.66 9.22 8.57
C LYS A 72 5.38 8.55 9.06
N TYR A 73 4.40 9.38 9.44
CA TYR A 73 3.07 8.98 9.82
C TYR A 73 2.08 9.21 8.68
N LEU A 74 1.23 8.22 8.41
CA LEU A 74 0.14 8.31 7.44
C LEU A 74 -1.20 8.24 8.17
N HIS A 75 -1.92 9.37 8.25
CA HIS A 75 -3.24 9.44 8.89
C HIS A 75 -4.38 9.52 7.86
N SER A 76 -5.62 9.35 8.36
CA SER A 76 -6.82 9.29 7.51
C SER A 76 -7.18 10.62 6.86
N ASP A 77 -6.72 11.73 7.43
CA ASP A 77 -7.12 13.09 7.05
C ASP A 77 -6.16 13.72 6.01
N ILE A 78 -5.11 12.97 5.63
CA ILE A 78 -4.18 13.34 4.55
C ILE A 78 -4.90 13.26 3.21
N ASP A 79 -4.76 14.30 2.40
CA ASP A 79 -5.34 14.32 1.07
C ASP A 79 -4.67 13.32 0.11
N THR A 80 -5.28 13.11 -1.04
CA THR A 80 -4.80 12.11 -2.00
C THR A 80 -3.43 12.48 -2.59
N LEU A 81 -3.14 13.78 -2.76
CA LEU A 81 -1.88 14.25 -3.31
C LEU A 81 -0.74 14.07 -2.32
N GLU A 82 -0.94 14.52 -1.07
CA GLU A 82 0.04 14.37 -0.01
C GLU A 82 0.32 12.89 0.27
N ARG A 83 -0.71 12.04 0.24
CA ARG A 83 -0.55 10.58 0.35
C ARG A 83 0.34 10.03 -0.77
N ALA A 84 0.13 10.45 -2.01
CA ALA A 84 0.94 10.03 -3.14
C ALA A 84 2.41 10.49 -3.00
N GLU A 85 2.62 11.69 -2.45
CA GLU A 85 3.96 12.21 -2.14
C GLU A 85 4.66 11.38 -1.06
N ILE A 86 3.97 11.04 0.03
CA ILE A 86 4.51 10.19 1.09
C ILE A 86 4.92 8.82 0.54
N ILE A 87 4.08 8.19 -0.28
CA ILE A 87 4.39 6.88 -0.88
C ILE A 87 5.58 6.99 -1.82
N ARG A 88 5.64 8.04 -2.65
CA ARG A 88 6.78 8.30 -3.53
C ARG A 88 8.07 8.49 -2.75
N ASP A 89 8.03 9.31 -1.69
CA ASP A 89 9.18 9.59 -0.85
C ASP A 89 9.73 8.33 -0.16
N LEU A 90 8.83 7.44 0.31
CA LEU A 90 9.23 6.14 0.84
C LEU A 90 9.98 5.30 -0.21
N ARG A 91 9.48 5.28 -1.44
CA ARG A 91 10.09 4.53 -2.56
C ARG A 91 11.37 5.17 -3.08
N LEU A 92 11.53 6.49 -2.93
CA LEU A 92 12.73 7.24 -3.29
C LEU A 92 13.78 7.29 -2.17
N ASP A 93 13.62 6.50 -1.13
CA ASP A 93 14.56 6.40 -0.01
C ASP A 93 14.73 7.70 0.82
N VAL A 94 13.71 8.57 0.83
CA VAL A 94 13.68 9.77 1.66
C VAL A 94 13.49 9.38 3.13
N PHE A 95 12.70 8.35 3.40
CA PHE A 95 12.52 7.74 4.71
C PHE A 95 12.31 6.23 4.59
N ASP A 96 12.37 5.50 5.72
CA ASP A 96 12.39 4.04 5.74
C ASP A 96 11.17 3.41 6.34
N VAL A 97 10.53 4.10 7.28
CA VAL A 97 9.44 3.56 8.08
C VAL A 97 8.17 4.35 7.87
N LEU A 98 7.09 3.65 7.54
CA LEU A 98 5.76 4.23 7.43
C LEU A 98 4.87 3.68 8.53
N VAL A 99 4.40 4.57 9.41
CA VAL A 99 3.44 4.23 10.48
C VAL A 99 2.05 4.68 10.09
N GLY A 100 1.03 3.87 10.35
CA GLY A 100 -0.35 4.29 10.09
C GLY A 100 -1.39 3.38 10.73
N ILE A 101 -2.65 3.83 10.74
CA ILE A 101 -3.75 3.10 11.38
C ILE A 101 -4.39 2.13 10.41
N ASN A 102 -4.88 2.64 9.31
CA ASN A 102 -5.57 1.88 8.27
C ASN A 102 -4.83 2.03 6.95
N LEU A 103 -3.81 1.23 6.79
CA LEU A 103 -3.00 1.20 5.57
C LEU A 103 -3.61 0.30 4.48
N LEU A 104 -4.88 -0.12 4.68
CA LEU A 104 -5.63 -0.98 3.75
C LEU A 104 -6.21 -0.24 2.55
N ARG A 105 -6.27 1.10 2.59
CA ARG A 105 -6.82 1.90 1.48
C ARG A 105 -6.09 1.60 0.18
N GLU A 106 -6.83 1.61 -0.91
CA GLU A 106 -6.35 1.38 -2.27
C GLU A 106 -5.13 2.26 -2.61
N GLY A 107 -4.19 1.72 -3.35
CA GLY A 107 -3.03 2.45 -3.85
C GLY A 107 -1.71 2.25 -3.09
N LEU A 108 -1.67 1.54 -1.96
CA LEU A 108 -0.41 1.14 -1.32
C LEU A 108 0.19 -0.09 -2.02
N ASP A 109 0.81 0.13 -3.14
CA ASP A 109 1.55 -0.87 -3.89
C ASP A 109 3.05 -0.55 -3.83
N ILE A 110 3.69 -1.00 -2.75
CA ILE A 110 5.08 -0.70 -2.43
C ILE A 110 5.85 -2.02 -2.36
N PRO A 111 6.47 -2.46 -3.46
CA PRO A 111 7.21 -3.73 -3.49
C PRO A 111 8.50 -3.69 -2.66
N GLU A 112 8.94 -2.51 -2.25
CA GLU A 112 10.14 -2.32 -1.44
C GLU A 112 9.94 -2.66 0.05
N ILE A 113 8.69 -2.93 0.49
CA ILE A 113 8.38 -3.33 1.88
C ILE A 113 8.83 -4.76 2.12
N THR A 114 9.72 -4.94 3.08
CA THR A 114 10.19 -6.24 3.58
C THR A 114 9.53 -6.62 4.89
N LEU A 115 9.32 -5.67 5.80
CA LEU A 115 8.70 -5.92 7.09
C LEU A 115 7.36 -5.21 7.21
N VAL A 116 6.34 -5.98 7.61
CA VAL A 116 5.06 -5.45 8.06
C VAL A 116 4.88 -5.81 9.54
N ALA A 117 4.84 -4.80 10.41
CA ALA A 117 4.60 -4.98 11.83
C ALA A 117 3.15 -4.59 12.19
N ILE A 118 2.47 -5.49 12.88
CA ILE A 118 1.08 -5.31 13.32
C ILE A 118 1.06 -5.26 14.85
N LEU A 119 0.92 -4.06 15.41
CA LEU A 119 0.85 -3.89 16.85
C LEU A 119 -0.55 -4.22 17.36
N ASP A 120 -0.62 -4.75 18.59
CA ASP A 120 -1.88 -5.14 19.23
C ASP A 120 -2.79 -5.96 18.28
N ALA A 121 -2.25 -7.00 17.67
CA ALA A 121 -2.96 -7.80 16.69
C ALA A 121 -4.11 -8.60 17.29
N ASP A 122 -4.09 -8.84 18.61
CA ASP A 122 -5.12 -9.54 19.38
C ASP A 122 -6.30 -8.65 19.82
N LYS A 123 -6.24 -7.35 19.58
CA LYS A 123 -7.36 -6.44 19.88
C LYS A 123 -8.42 -6.54 18.80
N GLU A 124 -9.41 -7.37 19.02
CA GLU A 124 -10.50 -7.58 18.06
C GLU A 124 -11.21 -6.29 17.69
N GLY A 125 -11.56 -6.16 16.42
CA GLY A 125 -12.24 -5.00 15.86
C GLY A 125 -12.09 -4.93 14.34
N PHE A 126 -12.68 -3.91 13.73
CA PHE A 126 -12.67 -3.73 12.27
C PHE A 126 -11.26 -3.74 11.67
N LEU A 127 -10.29 -3.13 12.34
CA LEU A 127 -8.89 -3.05 11.87
C LEU A 127 -8.09 -4.35 12.09
N ARG A 128 -8.62 -5.30 12.83
CA ARG A 128 -8.02 -6.61 13.14
C ARG A 128 -8.96 -7.75 12.79
N SER A 129 -9.94 -7.50 11.91
CA SER A 129 -10.75 -8.56 11.31
C SER A 129 -9.89 -9.43 10.40
N GLU A 130 -10.35 -10.65 10.15
CA GLU A 130 -9.71 -11.60 9.22
C GLU A 130 -9.30 -10.94 7.90
N THR A 131 -10.25 -10.29 7.23
CA THR A 131 -9.99 -9.62 5.95
C THR A 131 -8.94 -8.52 6.08
N SER A 132 -9.01 -7.70 7.13
CA SER A 132 -8.03 -6.64 7.38
C SER A 132 -6.63 -7.19 7.60
N LEU A 133 -6.49 -8.26 8.37
CA LEU A 133 -5.22 -8.91 8.63
C LEU A 133 -4.63 -9.51 7.34
N ILE A 134 -5.41 -10.28 6.58
CA ILE A 134 -4.96 -10.86 5.30
C ILE A 134 -4.49 -9.77 4.33
N GLN A 135 -5.22 -8.67 4.21
CA GLN A 135 -4.83 -7.56 3.33
C GLN A 135 -3.56 -6.86 3.81
N THR A 136 -3.38 -6.69 5.11
CA THR A 136 -2.18 -6.08 5.69
C THR A 136 -0.96 -6.98 5.50
N ILE A 137 -1.09 -8.25 5.78
CA ILE A 137 -0.06 -9.28 5.55
C ILE A 137 0.38 -9.28 4.08
N GLY A 138 -0.58 -9.23 3.15
CA GLY A 138 -0.32 -9.23 1.72
C GLY A 138 0.48 -8.03 1.20
N ARG A 139 0.72 -7.00 2.03
CA ARG A 139 1.60 -5.88 1.64
C ARG A 139 3.07 -6.30 1.56
N ALA A 140 3.50 -7.28 2.34
CA ALA A 140 4.85 -7.83 2.27
C ALA A 140 5.02 -8.89 1.17
N ALA A 141 3.94 -9.42 0.58
CA ALA A 141 3.99 -10.53 -0.38
C ALA A 141 4.70 -10.22 -1.72
N ARG A 142 5.01 -8.94 -2.00
CA ARG A 142 5.66 -8.52 -3.25
C ARG A 142 7.17 -8.49 -3.19
N ASN A 143 7.70 -8.64 -2.00
CA ASN A 143 9.13 -8.78 -1.75
C ASN A 143 9.44 -10.24 -1.44
N SER A 144 10.46 -10.79 -2.08
CA SER A 144 10.88 -12.18 -1.84
C SER A 144 11.39 -12.41 -0.41
N GLU A 145 11.85 -11.36 0.26
CA GLU A 145 12.29 -11.35 1.65
C GLU A 145 11.21 -10.83 2.62
N GLY A 146 9.97 -10.68 2.10
CA GLY A 146 8.85 -10.15 2.86
C GLY A 146 8.47 -11.02 4.04
N HIS A 147 8.35 -10.42 5.23
CA HIS A 147 7.88 -11.07 6.45
C HIS A 147 6.98 -10.17 7.28
N VAL A 148 6.23 -10.79 8.19
CA VAL A 148 5.24 -10.09 9.01
C VAL A 148 5.44 -10.46 10.48
N ILE A 149 5.46 -9.45 11.34
CA ILE A 149 5.47 -9.64 12.79
C ILE A 149 4.13 -9.15 13.34
N MET A 150 3.43 -10.03 14.05
CA MET A 150 2.22 -9.71 14.79
C MET A 150 2.52 -9.69 16.28
N TYR A 151 2.31 -8.57 16.94
CA TYR A 151 2.41 -8.49 18.39
C TYR A 151 1.06 -8.77 19.01
N ALA A 152 0.99 -9.88 19.76
CA ALA A 152 -0.23 -10.38 20.38
C ALA A 152 0.09 -11.29 21.56
N ASP A 153 -0.68 -11.14 22.64
CA ASP A 153 -0.60 -12.07 23.79
C ASP A 153 -1.48 -13.31 23.59
N LYS A 154 -2.48 -13.21 22.70
CA LYS A 154 -3.40 -14.29 22.37
C LYS A 154 -3.63 -14.35 20.87
N ILE A 155 -3.66 -15.56 20.34
CA ILE A 155 -4.08 -15.78 18.95
C ILE A 155 -5.61 -15.80 18.92
N THR A 156 -6.21 -14.75 18.37
CA THR A 156 -7.66 -14.64 18.14
C THR A 156 -8.10 -15.50 16.97
N ASP A 157 -9.41 -15.73 16.83
CA ASP A 157 -9.93 -16.50 15.71
C ASP A 157 -9.64 -15.80 14.36
N SER A 158 -9.76 -14.47 14.30
CA SER A 158 -9.39 -13.68 13.10
C SER A 158 -7.91 -13.82 12.74
N MET A 159 -7.01 -13.82 13.73
CA MET A 159 -5.59 -14.04 13.52
C MET A 159 -5.33 -15.47 13.01
N ARG A 160 -5.95 -16.46 13.63
CA ARG A 160 -5.79 -17.87 13.25
C ARG A 160 -6.16 -18.08 11.79
N VAL A 161 -7.34 -17.61 11.37
CA VAL A 161 -7.80 -17.73 9.99
C VAL A 161 -6.83 -17.02 9.04
N ALA A 162 -6.37 -15.81 9.38
CA ALA A 162 -5.44 -15.05 8.54
C ALA A 162 -4.07 -15.77 8.42
N ILE A 163 -3.54 -16.30 9.50
CA ILE A 163 -2.26 -17.02 9.53
C ILE A 163 -2.37 -18.32 8.73
N ASP A 164 -3.42 -19.11 8.99
CA ASP A 164 -3.61 -20.41 8.33
C ASP A 164 -3.82 -20.25 6.83
N GLU A 165 -4.61 -19.25 6.40
CA GLU A 165 -4.83 -18.99 4.98
C GLU A 165 -3.56 -18.50 4.30
N THR A 166 -2.78 -17.63 4.93
CA THR A 166 -1.49 -17.17 4.38
C THR A 166 -0.50 -18.34 4.24
N LYS A 167 -0.38 -19.18 5.27
CA LYS A 167 0.47 -20.39 5.22
C LYS A 167 0.02 -21.36 4.14
N ARG A 168 -1.30 -21.58 4.01
CA ARG A 168 -1.88 -22.42 2.96
C ARG A 168 -1.51 -21.92 1.57
N ARG A 169 -1.69 -20.61 1.32
CA ARG A 169 -1.36 -19.99 0.02
C ARG A 169 0.13 -20.11 -0.27
N ARG A 170 0.98 -19.76 0.71
CA ARG A 170 2.43 -19.87 0.57
C ARG A 170 2.84 -21.28 0.16
N LYS A 171 2.35 -22.30 0.87
CA LYS A 171 2.67 -23.71 0.59
C LYS A 171 2.27 -24.10 -0.84
N VAL A 172 1.05 -23.78 -1.27
CA VAL A 172 0.56 -24.09 -2.62
C VAL A 172 1.44 -23.41 -3.68
N GLN A 173 1.86 -22.18 -3.44
CA GLN A 173 2.72 -21.44 -4.37
C GLN A 173 4.14 -21.99 -4.38
N GLU A 174 4.70 -22.38 -3.23
CA GLU A 174 6.02 -23.02 -3.12
C GLU A 174 6.05 -24.32 -3.92
N GLU A 175 5.07 -25.21 -3.69
CA GLU A 175 4.94 -26.47 -4.43
C GLU A 175 4.82 -26.26 -5.96
N TYR A 176 4.06 -25.24 -6.35
CA TYR A 176 3.93 -24.86 -7.76
C TYR A 176 5.26 -24.35 -8.34
N ASN A 177 5.94 -23.47 -7.62
CA ASN A 177 7.21 -22.90 -8.05
C ASN A 177 8.30 -23.97 -8.21
N GLU A 178 8.40 -24.90 -7.24
CA GLU A 178 9.33 -26.05 -7.28
C GLU A 178 9.04 -26.96 -8.49
N ALA A 179 7.76 -27.28 -8.72
CA ALA A 179 7.35 -28.14 -9.84
C ALA A 179 7.67 -27.53 -11.21
N HIS A 180 7.72 -26.20 -11.30
CA HIS A 180 7.95 -25.48 -12.57
C HIS A 180 9.33 -24.84 -12.67
N GLY A 181 10.22 -25.05 -11.67
CA GLY A 181 11.57 -24.46 -11.66
C GLY A 181 11.55 -22.92 -11.57
N ILE A 182 10.53 -22.35 -10.93
CA ILE A 182 10.36 -20.89 -10.79
C ILE A 182 11.06 -20.44 -9.49
N THR A 183 11.97 -19.48 -9.62
CA THR A 183 12.58 -18.82 -8.45
C THR A 183 11.85 -17.51 -8.18
N PRO A 184 11.25 -17.32 -6.98
CA PRO A 184 10.60 -16.08 -6.61
C PRO A 184 11.56 -14.89 -6.69
N GLN A 185 11.11 -13.79 -7.28
CA GLN A 185 11.89 -12.56 -7.38
C GLN A 185 11.10 -11.38 -6.84
N THR A 186 11.80 -10.44 -6.20
CA THR A 186 11.20 -9.18 -5.77
C THR A 186 10.73 -8.38 -6.98
N ILE A 187 9.50 -7.91 -6.93
CA ILE A 187 8.89 -7.11 -8.00
C ILE A 187 9.57 -5.75 -8.06
N GLN A 188 10.19 -5.45 -9.21
CA GLN A 188 10.76 -4.12 -9.47
C GLN A 188 9.74 -3.28 -10.27
N LYS A 189 9.26 -2.21 -9.67
CA LYS A 189 8.41 -1.22 -10.34
C LYS A 189 9.13 0.12 -10.43
N SER A 190 9.16 0.72 -11.63
CA SER A 190 9.61 2.11 -11.76
C SER A 190 8.72 3.03 -10.91
N VAL A 191 9.33 3.96 -10.20
CA VAL A 191 8.60 5.03 -9.52
C VAL A 191 8.03 5.94 -10.63
N ARG A 192 6.77 5.70 -10.99
CA ARG A 192 6.07 6.60 -11.94
C ARG A 192 5.79 7.90 -11.20
N ASP A 193 5.99 9.01 -11.88
CA ASP A 193 5.60 10.33 -11.39
C ASP A 193 4.07 10.45 -11.34
N LEU A 194 3.46 9.77 -10.36
CA LEU A 194 2.04 9.90 -10.05
C LEU A 194 1.68 11.36 -9.78
N ILE A 195 2.64 12.15 -9.27
CA ILE A 195 2.49 13.58 -9.02
C ILE A 195 2.39 14.38 -10.33
N ALA A 196 3.13 14.02 -11.37
CA ALA A 196 2.99 14.67 -12.66
C ALA A 196 1.59 14.45 -13.25
N ILE A 197 1.04 13.23 -13.06
CA ILE A 197 -0.31 12.87 -13.48
C ILE A 197 -1.34 13.57 -12.56
N SER A 198 -1.16 13.56 -11.25
CA SER A 198 -2.07 14.22 -10.30
C SER A 198 -2.04 15.74 -10.42
N LYS A 199 -0.86 16.35 -10.61
CA LYS A 199 -0.75 17.79 -10.89
C LYS A 199 -1.39 18.17 -12.22
N LYS A 200 -1.32 17.30 -13.21
CA LYS A 200 -1.98 17.52 -14.49
C LYS A 200 -3.51 17.40 -14.35
N VAL A 201 -3.99 16.40 -13.62
CA VAL A 201 -5.43 16.23 -13.30
C VAL A 201 -5.93 17.40 -12.45
N ALA A 202 -5.21 17.81 -11.40
CA ALA A 202 -5.59 18.96 -10.58
C ALA A 202 -5.47 20.29 -11.32
N ALA A 203 -4.55 20.43 -12.28
CA ALA A 203 -4.48 21.59 -13.14
C ALA A 203 -5.64 21.61 -14.16
N ASP A 204 -6.05 20.44 -14.66
CA ASP A 204 -7.20 20.27 -15.54
C ASP A 204 -8.52 20.50 -14.77
N GLU A 205 -8.65 20.03 -13.51
CA GLU A 205 -9.79 20.31 -12.62
C GLU A 205 -9.87 21.81 -12.26
N ASN A 206 -8.76 22.44 -11.89
CA ASN A 206 -8.70 23.90 -11.65
C ASN A 206 -8.92 24.73 -12.92
N ALA A 207 -8.69 24.18 -14.10
CA ALA A 207 -9.04 24.81 -15.37
C ALA A 207 -10.54 24.68 -15.67
N LEU A 208 -11.19 23.65 -15.14
CA LEU A 208 -12.64 23.42 -15.22
C LEU A 208 -13.43 24.29 -14.22
N ASP A 209 -12.82 24.69 -13.10
CA ASP A 209 -13.44 25.54 -12.06
C ASP A 209 -13.26 27.06 -12.30
N LYS A 210 -12.79 27.47 -13.46
CA LYS A 210 -12.78 28.88 -13.81
C LYS A 210 -14.20 29.36 -14.01
N ASP A 211 -14.55 30.42 -13.28
CA ASP A 211 -15.85 31.07 -13.35
C ASP A 211 -16.18 31.44 -14.83
N PRO A 212 -17.27 30.85 -15.38
CA PRO A 212 -17.65 31.11 -16.78
C PRO A 212 -17.79 32.59 -17.15
N GLU A 213 -18.10 33.43 -16.14
CA GLU A 213 -18.23 34.91 -16.36
C GLU A 213 -16.87 35.59 -16.56
N SER A 214 -15.75 34.96 -16.20
CA SER A 214 -14.39 35.50 -16.38
C SER A 214 -13.70 35.06 -17.68
N MET A 215 -14.35 34.15 -18.44
CA MET A 215 -13.79 33.57 -19.66
C MET A 215 -14.07 34.40 -20.91
N SER A 216 -13.09 34.52 -21.81
CA SER A 216 -13.33 35.05 -23.14
C SER A 216 -14.22 34.08 -23.96
N LYS A 217 -14.98 34.62 -24.93
CA LYS A 217 -15.89 33.80 -25.76
C LYS A 217 -15.22 32.61 -26.43
N LYS A 218 -13.96 32.72 -26.78
CA LYS A 218 -13.16 31.67 -27.43
C LYS A 218 -12.71 30.58 -26.47
N GLU A 219 -12.47 30.95 -25.21
CA GLU A 219 -12.16 30.02 -24.13
C GLU A 219 -13.41 29.26 -23.68
N LEU A 220 -14.56 29.91 -23.65
CA LEU A 220 -15.84 29.31 -23.32
C LEU A 220 -16.26 28.28 -24.37
N GLU A 221 -16.12 28.57 -25.67
CA GLU A 221 -16.39 27.63 -26.76
C GLU A 221 -15.51 26.37 -26.66
N LYS A 222 -14.21 26.56 -26.33
CA LYS A 222 -13.29 25.43 -26.12
C LYS A 222 -13.66 24.62 -24.91
N HIS A 223 -14.04 25.25 -23.82
CA HIS A 223 -14.44 24.61 -22.58
C HIS A 223 -15.72 23.78 -22.75
N ILE A 224 -16.71 24.29 -23.49
CA ILE A 224 -17.91 23.55 -23.85
C ILE A 224 -17.56 22.29 -24.66
N ALA A 225 -16.69 22.41 -25.65
CA ALA A 225 -16.26 21.30 -26.49
C ALA A 225 -15.53 20.21 -25.67
N ASP A 226 -14.69 20.59 -24.71
CA ASP A 226 -13.96 19.68 -23.83
C ASP A 226 -14.92 18.95 -22.87
N ILE A 227 -15.95 19.62 -22.34
CA ILE A 227 -17.00 19.01 -21.50
C ILE A 227 -17.86 18.04 -22.33
N GLU A 228 -18.25 18.40 -23.55
CA GLU A 228 -19.00 17.52 -24.44
C GLU A 228 -18.23 16.25 -24.78
N LEU A 229 -16.92 16.35 -25.05
CA LEU A 229 -16.04 15.20 -25.29
C LEU A 229 -15.94 14.28 -24.05
N SER A 230 -15.85 14.87 -22.87
CA SER A 230 -15.83 14.12 -21.60
C SER A 230 -17.14 13.38 -21.35
N LEU A 231 -18.28 14.01 -21.61
CA LEU A 231 -19.61 13.41 -21.48
C LEU A 231 -19.83 12.26 -22.48
N ILE A 232 -19.28 12.34 -23.69
CA ILE A 232 -19.32 11.27 -24.68
C ILE A 232 -18.54 10.05 -24.15
N HIS A 233 -17.37 10.22 -23.57
CA HIS A 233 -16.60 9.13 -22.99
C HIS A 233 -17.25 8.48 -21.76
N ILE A 234 -18.04 9.21 -20.99
CA ILE A 234 -18.80 8.68 -19.85
C ILE A 234 -20.04 7.90 -20.32
N SER A 235 -20.66 8.30 -21.43
CA SER A 235 -21.90 7.70 -21.94
C SER A 235 -21.70 6.48 -22.84
N GLU A 236 -20.55 6.28 -23.46
CA GLU A 236 -20.26 5.15 -24.37
C GLU A 236 -20.04 3.77 -23.74
N PRO A 237 -19.61 3.57 -22.48
CA PRO A 237 -19.42 2.23 -21.93
C PRO A 237 -20.66 1.35 -21.88
N THR A 238 -21.85 1.95 -22.03
CA THR A 238 -23.12 1.21 -21.93
C THR A 238 -23.64 0.65 -23.25
N ARG A 239 -23.07 1.01 -24.40
CA ARG A 239 -23.54 0.52 -25.72
C ARG A 239 -22.87 -0.76 -26.24
N LEU A 240 -21.75 -1.18 -25.69
CA LEU A 240 -20.98 -2.36 -26.14
C LEU A 240 -21.35 -3.68 -25.41
N ARG A 241 -22.42 -3.72 -24.63
CA ARG A 241 -22.90 -4.96 -23.96
C ARG A 241 -24.19 -5.54 -24.55
N ARG A 242 -24.53 -5.22 -25.79
CA ARG A 242 -25.65 -5.87 -26.51
C ARG A 242 -25.27 -6.19 -27.96
N ILE A 243 -24.39 -7.16 -28.14
CA ILE A 243 -24.36 -8.06 -29.29
C ILE A 243 -23.81 -9.40 -28.78
#